data_6f81c8fe36ca934877d4b4d5a8c87a48
#
_entry.id   6f81c8fe36ca934877d4b4d5a8c87a48
#
_cell.length_a   1.000
_cell.length_b   1.000
_cell.length_c   1.000
_cell.angle_alpha   90.00
_cell.angle_beta   90.00
_cell.angle_gamma   90.00
#
_symmetry.space_group_name_H-M   'P 1'
#
loop_
_entity.id
_entity.type
_entity.pdbx_description
1 polymer ?
#
loop_
_entity_poly.entity_id
_entity_poly.type
_entity_poly.pdbx_seq_one_letter_code
_entity_poly.pdbx_strand_id
1 'polypeptide(L)'
;MQPIIKDIILSISDDVVSNLTQSFEKTYYGKMNYSGKNTILNSDNKLLEETIGFEIAFIHVITYFLAYSMSCSHEYMHILNILDTDKLFSWFKIKDNSMFLQLNDCNIPTEKEIYELINEHDKFIDKDVKKKLGQFYTPTGIAKKMVFEVRNELKDLSERDLVVDPACGTGVFVVETVKQMSAFLSFDELIKFVENNIFAYDVNPFSVIATKISVLNTLLEIAPDSVHKNNLLLGIPALNNIKWKNTIVDKEEKEFSIILGNPPYFKLDSKALKDIDGYDAIIYGQPNIYSLFMHWGISHLRTNGTMSFIVPQSIRSGLYFKNLREEMKELRIKSILHIDSRQNIFDRAEQAVFIICLQNKPVCNTKTRIQFINGNQNVLSEFSISRSKLMMGKENNYMFIINKKSEMYDVFEKVYKNGTTLSVNGSLVKFSNGLFVWNQHKESLADSSDKAIPIVYGGDVQPVNFQFITSWANDERKAFARITDKTRPYVLSGKRLLVQRTTNFEKDIRLKACLISDDFLENYDSYFLENHVNFLCCNSGKEEILTDEIMYYYLGLLNSKLINYVFISKSGNTQVSANELNLLPFSKNNVKDISAFVSKYLSELREHQEELDRLVCEAYDLSVNEINMILDY
;
A
#
# COMPACT_ATOMS: atom_id res chain seq x y z
N MET A 1 -1.00 -1.24 -33.78
CA MET A 1 -1.56 -2.32 -32.93
C MET A 1 -2.65 -1.82 -31.97
N GLN A 2 -2.37 -0.89 -31.05
CA GLN A 2 -3.37 -0.38 -30.09
C GLN A 2 -4.70 0.14 -30.70
N PRO A 3 -4.73 0.92 -31.81
CA PRO A 3 -5.98 1.36 -32.39
C PRO A 3 -6.85 0.20 -32.92
N ILE A 4 -6.23 -0.78 -33.59
CA ILE A 4 -6.91 -1.93 -34.19
C ILE A 4 -7.49 -2.86 -33.13
N ILE A 5 -6.76 -3.14 -32.06
CA ILE A 5 -7.27 -3.93 -30.94
C ILE A 5 -8.46 -3.23 -30.29
N LYS A 6 -8.39 -1.92 -30.13
CA LYS A 6 -9.49 -1.11 -29.62
C LYS A 6 -10.71 -1.17 -30.53
N ASP A 7 -10.52 -1.09 -31.84
CA ASP A 7 -11.61 -1.15 -32.83
C ASP A 7 -12.26 -2.55 -32.87
N ILE A 8 -11.46 -3.61 -32.72
CA ILE A 8 -11.97 -5.00 -32.60
C ILE A 8 -12.78 -5.17 -31.33
N ILE A 9 -12.29 -4.66 -30.19
CA ILE A 9 -12.98 -4.71 -28.90
C ILE A 9 -14.30 -3.94 -28.97
N LEU A 10 -14.32 -2.76 -29.58
CA LEU A 10 -15.52 -1.96 -29.79
C LEU A 10 -16.54 -2.56 -30.79
N SER A 11 -16.11 -3.52 -31.61
CA SER A 11 -16.99 -4.20 -32.58
C SER A 11 -17.76 -5.39 -32.00
N ILE A 12 -17.50 -5.77 -30.75
CA ILE A 12 -18.22 -6.84 -30.06
C ILE A 12 -19.62 -6.34 -29.71
N SER A 13 -20.65 -7.06 -30.16
CA SER A 13 -22.03 -6.60 -30.04
C SER A 13 -22.50 -6.49 -28.58
N ASP A 14 -23.30 -5.46 -28.28
CA ASP A 14 -23.91 -5.21 -26.97
C ASP A 14 -24.72 -6.41 -26.43
N ASP A 15 -25.34 -7.21 -27.32
CA ASP A 15 -26.07 -8.41 -26.94
C ASP A 15 -25.20 -9.49 -26.30
N VAL A 16 -23.95 -9.59 -26.74
CA VAL A 16 -22.97 -10.52 -26.20
C VAL A 16 -22.54 -10.10 -24.82
N VAL A 17 -22.28 -8.82 -24.65
CA VAL A 17 -21.89 -8.21 -23.37
C VAL A 17 -23.01 -8.37 -22.34
N SER A 18 -24.25 -8.10 -22.72
CA SER A 18 -25.42 -8.21 -21.83
C SER A 18 -25.66 -9.64 -21.34
N ASN A 19 -25.59 -10.63 -22.24
CA ASN A 19 -25.78 -12.04 -21.88
C ASN A 19 -24.69 -12.57 -20.93
N LEU A 20 -23.45 -12.09 -21.10
CA LEU A 20 -22.33 -12.44 -20.26
C LEU A 20 -22.41 -11.79 -18.90
N THR A 21 -22.81 -10.52 -18.85
CA THR A 21 -23.02 -9.79 -17.59
C THR A 21 -24.04 -10.50 -16.71
N GLN A 22 -25.17 -10.95 -17.24
CA GLN A 22 -26.15 -11.70 -16.47
C GLN A 22 -25.63 -13.04 -15.94
N SER A 23 -24.78 -13.71 -16.69
CA SER A 23 -24.15 -14.97 -16.28
C SER A 23 -23.07 -14.75 -15.21
N PHE A 24 -22.30 -13.66 -15.33
CA PHE A 24 -21.24 -13.27 -14.40
C PHE A 24 -21.77 -12.61 -13.11
N GLU A 25 -22.87 -11.87 -13.15
CA GLU A 25 -23.44 -11.23 -11.98
C GLU A 25 -23.69 -12.20 -10.83
N LYS A 26 -24.15 -13.42 -11.10
CA LYS A 26 -24.46 -14.41 -10.08
C LYS A 26 -23.22 -15.11 -9.50
N THR A 27 -22.16 -15.28 -10.27
CA THR A 27 -21.00 -16.08 -9.86
C THR A 27 -19.78 -15.24 -9.50
N TYR A 28 -19.48 -14.22 -10.30
CA TYR A 28 -18.29 -13.38 -10.16
C TYR A 28 -18.47 -12.35 -9.04
N TYR A 29 -19.58 -11.62 -9.06
CA TYR A 29 -19.87 -10.58 -8.05
C TYR A 29 -20.22 -11.14 -6.70
N GLY A 30 -20.83 -12.31 -6.62
CA GLY A 30 -21.04 -13.00 -5.35
C GLY A 30 -19.75 -13.33 -4.63
N LYS A 31 -18.67 -13.63 -5.38
CA LYS A 31 -17.33 -13.89 -4.82
C LYS A 31 -16.51 -12.61 -4.58
N MET A 32 -16.82 -11.49 -5.25
CA MET A 32 -16.11 -10.20 -5.11
C MET A 32 -16.74 -9.24 -4.08
N ASN A 33 -17.79 -9.63 -3.39
CA ASN A 33 -18.57 -8.75 -2.51
C ASN A 33 -17.89 -8.43 -1.16
N TYR A 34 -16.55 -8.23 -1.19
CA TYR A 34 -15.74 -7.89 -0.01
C TYR A 34 -15.84 -6.44 0.42
N SER A 35 -16.26 -5.54 -0.46
CA SER A 35 -16.31 -4.12 -0.12
C SER A 35 -17.56 -3.72 0.66
N GLY A 36 -18.53 -4.65 0.90
CA GLY A 36 -19.80 -4.36 1.56
C GLY A 36 -20.63 -3.29 0.86
N LYS A 37 -20.11 -2.73 -0.20
CA LYS A 37 -20.81 -1.78 -1.05
C LYS A 37 -21.33 -2.54 -2.26
N ASN A 38 -22.61 -2.87 -2.24
CA ASN A 38 -23.41 -3.19 -3.44
C ASN A 38 -23.38 -2.05 -4.50
N THR A 39 -22.38 -1.19 -4.44
CA THR A 39 -22.28 0.06 -5.21
C THR A 39 -21.65 -0.13 -6.58
N ILE A 40 -21.00 -1.26 -6.86
CA ILE A 40 -20.57 -1.55 -8.24
C ILE A 40 -21.80 -1.89 -9.09
N LEU A 41 -22.73 -2.67 -8.55
CA LEU A 41 -23.97 -3.09 -9.23
C LEU A 41 -25.04 -2.00 -9.32
N ASN A 42 -25.06 -1.03 -8.41
CA ASN A 42 -26.19 -0.08 -8.30
C ASN A 42 -25.94 1.29 -8.92
N SER A 43 -24.71 1.64 -9.37
CA SER A 43 -24.44 2.99 -9.85
C SER A 43 -24.12 3.13 -11.34
N ASP A 44 -23.70 2.06 -12.03
CA ASP A 44 -23.39 2.12 -13.46
C ASP A 44 -23.22 0.71 -14.08
N ASN A 45 -24.34 0.04 -14.34
CA ASN A 45 -24.37 -1.26 -15.03
C ASN A 45 -23.62 -1.18 -16.38
N LYS A 46 -23.70 -0.04 -17.07
CA LYS A 46 -23.10 0.15 -18.38
C LYS A 46 -21.57 0.09 -18.36
N LEU A 47 -20.90 0.77 -17.40
CA LEU A 47 -19.44 0.76 -17.30
C LEU A 47 -18.91 -0.65 -16.97
N LEU A 48 -19.68 -1.40 -16.20
CA LEU A 48 -19.37 -2.76 -15.85
C LEU A 48 -19.53 -3.72 -17.05
N GLU A 49 -20.62 -3.59 -17.81
CA GLU A 49 -20.88 -4.33 -19.04
C GLU A 49 -19.78 -4.08 -20.06
N GLU A 50 -19.38 -2.82 -20.25
CA GLU A 50 -18.26 -2.42 -21.12
C GLU A 50 -16.94 -3.07 -20.66
N THR A 51 -16.66 -3.12 -19.35
CA THR A 51 -15.44 -3.73 -18.79
C THR A 51 -15.44 -5.25 -19.03
N ILE A 52 -16.55 -5.94 -18.77
CA ILE A 52 -16.66 -7.39 -18.98
C ILE A 52 -16.53 -7.71 -20.48
N GLY A 53 -17.19 -6.95 -21.34
CA GLY A 53 -17.08 -7.13 -22.78
C GLY A 53 -15.65 -6.97 -23.28
N PHE A 54 -14.94 -5.97 -22.78
CA PHE A 54 -13.52 -5.77 -23.05
C PHE A 54 -12.68 -6.97 -22.62
N GLU A 55 -12.85 -7.45 -21.39
CA GLU A 55 -12.07 -8.56 -20.84
C GLU A 55 -12.24 -9.84 -21.67
N ILE A 56 -13.47 -10.16 -22.08
CA ILE A 56 -13.75 -11.32 -22.92
C ILE A 56 -13.09 -11.20 -24.28
N ALA A 57 -13.25 -10.05 -24.92
CA ALA A 57 -12.63 -9.78 -26.22
C ALA A 57 -11.11 -9.90 -26.14
N PHE A 58 -10.54 -9.34 -25.08
CA PHE A 58 -9.11 -9.37 -24.85
C PHE A 58 -8.58 -10.80 -24.75
N ILE A 59 -9.23 -11.67 -23.95
CA ILE A 59 -8.85 -13.09 -23.83
C ILE A 59 -8.90 -13.79 -25.18
N HIS A 60 -9.94 -13.58 -25.98
CA HIS A 60 -10.02 -14.19 -27.32
C HIS A 60 -8.90 -13.69 -28.25
N VAL A 61 -8.62 -12.39 -28.26
CA VAL A 61 -7.57 -11.79 -29.10
C VAL A 61 -6.18 -12.30 -28.72
N ILE A 62 -5.83 -12.31 -27.43
CA ILE A 62 -4.51 -12.79 -26.99
C ILE A 62 -4.36 -14.30 -27.21
N THR A 63 -5.43 -15.08 -27.07
CA THR A 63 -5.40 -16.52 -27.37
C THR A 63 -5.22 -16.75 -28.87
N TYR A 64 -5.84 -15.93 -29.71
CA TYR A 64 -5.64 -15.99 -31.16
C TYR A 64 -4.20 -15.66 -31.57
N PHE A 65 -3.61 -14.60 -31.00
CA PHE A 65 -2.21 -14.26 -31.24
C PHE A 65 -1.26 -15.38 -30.80
N LEU A 66 -1.52 -15.96 -29.63
CA LEU A 66 -0.76 -17.12 -29.15
C LEU A 66 -0.87 -18.29 -30.13
N ALA A 67 -2.07 -18.66 -30.55
CA ALA A 67 -2.29 -19.73 -31.53
C ALA A 67 -1.62 -19.45 -32.87
N TYR A 68 -1.57 -18.19 -33.28
CA TYR A 68 -0.90 -17.81 -34.50
C TYR A 68 0.63 -17.92 -34.38
N SER A 69 1.22 -17.48 -33.27
CA SER A 69 2.66 -17.66 -33.03
C SER A 69 3.06 -19.14 -33.04
N MET A 70 2.10 -20.01 -32.72
CA MET A 70 2.21 -21.47 -32.79
C MET A 70 1.91 -22.06 -34.16
N SER A 71 1.66 -21.24 -35.18
CA SER A 71 1.24 -21.66 -36.53
C SER A 71 -0.06 -22.52 -36.59
N CYS A 72 -0.93 -22.35 -35.61
CA CYS A 72 -2.21 -23.07 -35.47
C CYS A 72 -3.39 -22.13 -35.14
N SER A 73 -3.45 -20.97 -35.81
CA SER A 73 -4.46 -19.93 -35.53
C SER A 73 -5.91 -20.43 -35.63
N HIS A 74 -6.18 -21.42 -36.47
CA HIS A 74 -7.50 -22.06 -36.60
C HIS A 74 -7.90 -22.89 -35.38
N GLU A 75 -6.94 -23.23 -34.50
CA GLU A 75 -7.15 -24.03 -33.30
C GLU A 75 -7.21 -23.18 -32.02
N TYR A 76 -7.25 -21.84 -32.09
CA TYR A 76 -7.22 -20.99 -30.92
C TYR A 76 -8.32 -21.33 -29.89
N MET A 77 -9.51 -21.74 -30.38
CA MET A 77 -10.59 -22.19 -29.48
C MET A 77 -10.26 -23.50 -28.77
N HIS A 78 -9.47 -24.39 -29.39
CA HIS A 78 -9.00 -25.61 -28.74
C HIS A 78 -8.03 -25.25 -27.62
N ILE A 79 -7.09 -24.33 -27.85
CA ILE A 79 -6.17 -23.82 -26.83
C ILE A 79 -6.95 -23.17 -25.69
N LEU A 80 -7.90 -22.28 -26.00
CA LEU A 80 -8.74 -21.64 -25.00
C LEU A 80 -9.52 -22.68 -24.17
N ASN A 81 -10.09 -23.72 -24.78
CA ASN A 81 -10.80 -24.79 -24.08
C ASN A 81 -9.90 -25.56 -23.09
N ILE A 82 -8.62 -25.76 -23.41
CA ILE A 82 -7.66 -26.42 -22.51
C ILE A 82 -7.33 -25.52 -21.33
N LEU A 83 -7.09 -24.24 -21.58
CA LEU A 83 -6.70 -23.27 -20.53
C LEU A 83 -7.87 -22.86 -19.64
N ASP A 84 -9.10 -22.82 -20.20
CA ASP A 84 -10.32 -22.46 -19.49
C ASP A 84 -10.91 -23.65 -18.71
N THR A 85 -10.19 -24.11 -17.69
CA THR A 85 -10.60 -25.26 -16.88
C THR A 85 -11.91 -25.04 -16.12
N ASP A 86 -12.26 -23.78 -15.85
CA ASP A 86 -13.51 -23.38 -15.19
C ASP A 86 -14.66 -23.18 -16.18
N LYS A 87 -14.41 -23.35 -17.50
CA LYS A 87 -15.37 -23.24 -18.61
C LYS A 87 -16.12 -21.91 -18.65
N LEU A 88 -15.41 -20.82 -18.37
CA LEU A 88 -16.00 -19.48 -18.29
C LEU A 88 -16.02 -18.74 -19.64
N PHE A 89 -15.05 -19.02 -20.52
CA PHE A 89 -14.85 -18.31 -21.77
C PHE A 89 -15.07 -19.19 -23.00
N SER A 90 -14.74 -20.47 -22.92
CA SER A 90 -14.77 -21.43 -24.03
C SER A 90 -16.18 -21.76 -24.54
N TRP A 91 -17.23 -21.49 -23.75
CA TRP A 91 -18.61 -21.60 -24.22
C TRP A 91 -19.03 -20.44 -25.11
N PHE A 92 -18.33 -19.29 -25.03
CA PHE A 92 -18.56 -18.14 -25.87
C PHE A 92 -17.84 -18.32 -27.21
N LYS A 93 -18.58 -18.65 -28.25
CA LYS A 93 -18.03 -18.75 -29.60
C LYS A 93 -18.28 -17.44 -30.33
N ILE A 94 -17.23 -16.79 -30.79
CA ILE A 94 -17.33 -15.68 -31.74
C ILE A 94 -17.95 -16.22 -33.00
N LYS A 95 -19.17 -15.78 -33.30
CA LYS A 95 -19.95 -16.28 -34.47
C LYS A 95 -19.37 -15.84 -35.80
N ASP A 96 -18.63 -14.75 -35.83
CA ASP A 96 -18.07 -14.17 -37.03
C ASP A 96 -16.55 -14.08 -36.96
N ASN A 97 -15.89 -14.97 -37.67
CA ASN A 97 -14.42 -14.98 -37.77
C ASN A 97 -13.88 -13.80 -38.63
N SER A 98 -14.75 -12.95 -39.20
CA SER A 98 -14.31 -11.76 -39.97
C SER A 98 -13.49 -10.80 -39.12
N MET A 99 -13.73 -10.76 -37.82
CA MET A 99 -12.94 -10.01 -36.86
C MET A 99 -11.47 -10.45 -36.85
N PHE A 100 -11.21 -11.75 -36.92
CA PHE A 100 -9.84 -12.29 -36.97
C PHE A 100 -9.20 -12.16 -38.36
N LEU A 101 -10.00 -12.02 -39.43
CA LEU A 101 -9.45 -11.72 -40.74
C LEU A 101 -8.78 -10.35 -40.79
N GLN A 102 -9.29 -9.38 -40.05
CA GLN A 102 -8.63 -8.06 -39.90
C GLN A 102 -7.30 -8.17 -39.13
N LEU A 103 -7.16 -9.14 -38.24
CA LEU A 103 -5.90 -9.41 -37.53
C LEU A 103 -4.84 -10.04 -38.42
N ASN A 104 -5.24 -10.79 -39.47
CA ASN A 104 -4.31 -11.38 -40.44
C ASN A 104 -3.59 -10.34 -41.29
N ASP A 105 -4.16 -9.14 -41.45
CA ASP A 105 -3.56 -8.02 -42.18
C ASP A 105 -2.64 -7.17 -41.27
N CYS A 106 -2.55 -7.50 -39.99
CA CYS A 106 -1.68 -6.83 -39.01
C CYS A 106 -0.35 -7.59 -38.87
N ASN A 107 0.71 -6.86 -38.53
CA ASN A 107 1.93 -7.49 -38.02
C ASN A 107 1.60 -8.24 -36.73
N ILE A 108 1.68 -9.56 -36.77
CA ILE A 108 1.37 -10.40 -35.64
C ILE A 108 2.44 -10.22 -34.56
N PRO A 109 2.02 -9.99 -33.31
CA PRO A 109 2.97 -9.78 -32.21
C PRO A 109 3.81 -11.03 -31.96
N THR A 110 5.09 -10.80 -31.66
CA THR A 110 6.00 -11.84 -31.14
C THR A 110 5.56 -12.26 -29.72
N GLU A 111 6.07 -13.40 -29.25
CA GLU A 111 5.81 -13.88 -27.87
C GLU A 111 6.10 -12.79 -26.83
N LYS A 112 7.16 -12.01 -27.02
CA LYS A 112 7.50 -10.87 -26.15
C LYS A 112 6.45 -9.77 -26.19
N GLU A 113 5.97 -9.42 -27.38
CA GLU A 113 4.94 -8.38 -27.55
C GLU A 113 3.57 -8.85 -27.04
N ILE A 114 3.24 -10.15 -27.13
CA ILE A 114 2.05 -10.72 -26.51
C ILE A 114 2.14 -10.57 -24.97
N TYR A 115 3.28 -10.87 -24.38
CA TYR A 115 3.49 -10.71 -22.94
C TYR A 115 3.38 -9.23 -22.51
N GLU A 116 3.98 -8.32 -23.27
CA GLU A 116 3.86 -6.88 -23.01
C GLU A 116 2.41 -6.41 -23.12
N LEU A 117 1.66 -6.90 -24.11
CA LEU A 117 0.24 -6.59 -24.28
C LEU A 117 -0.61 -7.05 -23.10
N ILE A 118 -0.37 -8.27 -22.61
CA ILE A 118 -1.06 -8.81 -21.43
C ILE A 118 -0.74 -7.98 -20.18
N ASN A 119 0.50 -7.58 -20.02
CA ASN A 119 0.91 -6.75 -18.88
C ASN A 119 0.39 -5.30 -18.96
N GLU A 120 0.12 -4.81 -20.17
CA GLU A 120 -0.48 -3.49 -20.40
C GLU A 120 -2.02 -3.50 -20.37
N HIS A 121 -2.64 -4.67 -20.25
CA HIS A 121 -4.09 -4.85 -20.17
C HIS A 121 -4.77 -3.86 -19.22
N ASP A 122 -4.17 -3.62 -18.08
CA ASP A 122 -4.60 -2.64 -17.10
C ASP A 122 -4.80 -1.21 -17.67
N LYS A 123 -4.07 -0.81 -18.69
CA LYS A 123 -4.20 0.53 -19.30
C LYS A 123 -5.55 0.73 -19.99
N PHE A 124 -6.23 -0.36 -20.32
CA PHE A 124 -7.51 -0.35 -21.02
C PHE A 124 -8.72 -0.40 -20.08
N ILE A 125 -8.53 -0.75 -18.80
CA ILE A 125 -9.61 -0.79 -17.81
C ILE A 125 -9.83 0.60 -17.21
N ASP A 126 -11.10 0.97 -17.00
CA ASP A 126 -11.46 2.26 -16.39
C ASP A 126 -10.84 2.44 -14.99
N LYS A 127 -10.44 3.68 -14.68
CA LYS A 127 -9.75 4.02 -13.44
C LYS A 127 -10.59 3.77 -12.18
N ASP A 128 -11.89 4.05 -12.26
CA ASP A 128 -12.80 3.91 -11.12
C ASP A 128 -13.08 2.44 -10.84
N VAL A 129 -13.15 1.61 -11.90
CA VAL A 129 -13.27 0.15 -11.78
C VAL A 129 -12.02 -0.41 -11.09
N LYS A 130 -10.82 -0.06 -11.55
CA LYS A 130 -9.55 -0.48 -10.92
C LYS A 130 -9.45 -0.09 -9.46
N LYS A 131 -9.79 1.16 -9.15
CA LYS A 131 -9.75 1.67 -7.76
C LYS A 131 -10.69 0.90 -6.86
N LYS A 132 -11.87 0.53 -7.35
CA LYS A 132 -12.84 -0.28 -6.60
C LYS A 132 -12.37 -1.72 -6.39
N LEU A 133 -11.64 -2.29 -7.35
CA LEU A 133 -11.09 -3.65 -7.29
C LEU A 133 -9.75 -3.71 -6.54
N GLY A 134 -9.12 -2.57 -6.26
CA GLY A 134 -7.79 -2.51 -5.64
C GLY A 134 -6.69 -3.12 -6.50
N GLN A 135 -6.91 -3.22 -7.81
CA GLN A 135 -5.96 -3.80 -8.76
C GLN A 135 -4.84 -2.81 -9.08
N PHE A 136 -3.60 -3.20 -8.82
CA PHE A 136 -2.41 -2.43 -9.14
C PHE A 136 -1.45 -3.30 -9.93
N TYR A 137 -1.10 -2.85 -11.11
CA TYR A 137 -0.10 -3.51 -11.95
C TYR A 137 1.28 -3.50 -11.28
N THR A 138 1.96 -4.65 -11.33
CA THR A 138 3.34 -4.76 -10.87
C THR A 138 4.29 -4.64 -12.06
N PRO A 139 5.18 -3.63 -12.10
CA PRO A 139 6.18 -3.53 -13.17
C PRO A 139 7.06 -4.78 -13.22
N THR A 140 7.28 -5.34 -14.41
CA THR A 140 8.06 -6.55 -14.64
C THR A 140 9.46 -6.48 -14.00
N GLY A 141 10.11 -5.32 -14.03
CA GLY A 141 11.41 -5.13 -13.39
C GLY A 141 11.39 -5.31 -11.87
N ILE A 142 10.27 -4.95 -11.21
CA ILE A 142 10.09 -5.16 -9.77
C ILE A 142 9.83 -6.64 -9.48
N ALA A 143 8.94 -7.28 -10.24
CA ALA A 143 8.69 -8.72 -10.10
C ALA A 143 9.99 -9.53 -10.30
N LYS A 144 10.78 -9.20 -11.32
CA LYS A 144 12.09 -9.81 -11.57
C LYS A 144 13.06 -9.65 -10.39
N LYS A 145 13.12 -8.46 -9.76
CA LYS A 145 13.93 -8.25 -8.55
C LYS A 145 13.45 -9.12 -7.39
N MET A 146 12.14 -9.23 -7.17
CA MET A 146 11.58 -10.04 -6.09
C MET A 146 11.87 -11.53 -6.30
N VAL A 147 11.68 -12.04 -7.51
CA VAL A 147 12.01 -13.43 -7.86
C VAL A 147 13.51 -13.69 -7.72
N PHE A 148 14.35 -12.75 -8.17
CA PHE A 148 15.80 -12.86 -8.01
C PHE A 148 16.24 -12.85 -6.55
N GLU A 149 15.54 -12.16 -5.67
CA GLU A 149 15.80 -12.15 -4.22
C GLU A 149 15.64 -13.54 -3.58
N VAL A 150 14.76 -14.36 -4.12
CA VAL A 150 14.50 -15.73 -3.65
C VAL A 150 15.10 -16.81 -4.57
N ARG A 151 16.02 -16.43 -5.50
CA ARG A 151 16.58 -17.37 -6.50
C ARG A 151 17.34 -18.54 -5.90
N ASN A 152 17.96 -18.36 -4.73
CA ASN A 152 18.68 -19.46 -4.07
C ASN A 152 17.67 -20.46 -3.49
N GLU A 153 16.61 -19.99 -2.89
CA GLU A 153 15.50 -20.81 -2.42
C GLU A 153 14.81 -21.52 -3.58
N LEU A 154 14.61 -20.86 -4.74
CA LEU A 154 14.09 -21.47 -5.97
C LEU A 154 15.01 -22.58 -6.50
N LYS A 155 16.32 -22.34 -6.51
CA LYS A 155 17.31 -23.33 -6.96
C LYS A 155 17.32 -24.60 -6.11
N ASP A 156 17.06 -24.44 -4.80
CA ASP A 156 17.12 -25.53 -3.83
C ASP A 156 15.78 -26.27 -3.69
N LEU A 157 14.74 -25.92 -4.51
CA LEU A 157 13.45 -26.60 -4.47
C LEU A 157 13.54 -28.06 -4.90
N SER A 158 12.79 -28.90 -4.22
CA SER A 158 12.53 -30.30 -4.55
C SER A 158 11.16 -30.45 -5.24
N GLU A 159 10.86 -31.63 -5.74
CA GLU A 159 9.55 -31.95 -6.34
C GLU A 159 8.35 -31.77 -5.38
N ARG A 160 8.61 -31.71 -4.06
CA ARG A 160 7.56 -31.52 -3.03
C ARG A 160 7.35 -30.07 -2.66
N ASP A 161 8.19 -29.19 -3.14
CA ASP A 161 8.16 -27.78 -2.80
C ASP A 161 7.21 -27.02 -3.72
N LEU A 162 6.31 -26.23 -3.12
CA LEU A 162 5.29 -25.49 -3.84
C LEU A 162 5.58 -23.99 -3.83
N VAL A 163 5.29 -23.35 -4.95
CA VAL A 163 5.39 -21.89 -5.14
C VAL A 163 4.00 -21.35 -5.42
N VAL A 164 3.61 -20.23 -4.78
CA VAL A 164 2.30 -19.64 -5.02
C VAL A 164 2.35 -18.12 -5.16
N ASP A 165 1.53 -17.61 -6.07
CA ASP A 165 1.08 -16.22 -6.11
C ASP A 165 -0.41 -16.18 -5.72
N PRO A 166 -0.76 -15.67 -4.53
CA PRO A 166 -2.13 -15.71 -4.01
C PRO A 166 -3.06 -14.63 -4.58
N ALA A 167 -2.54 -13.70 -5.43
CA ALA A 167 -3.28 -12.65 -6.11
C ALA A 167 -2.59 -12.34 -7.46
N CYS A 168 -2.60 -13.32 -8.36
CA CYS A 168 -1.67 -13.38 -9.48
C CYS A 168 -1.88 -12.33 -10.57
N GLY A 169 -3.06 -11.70 -10.66
CA GLY A 169 -3.36 -10.78 -11.76
C GLY A 169 -3.09 -11.44 -13.12
N THR A 170 -2.31 -10.78 -13.97
CA THR A 170 -1.90 -11.30 -15.28
C THR A 170 -0.68 -12.23 -15.25
N GLY A 171 -0.21 -12.59 -14.05
CA GLY A 171 0.80 -13.64 -13.85
C GLY A 171 2.25 -13.18 -13.85
N VAL A 172 2.55 -11.91 -13.59
CA VAL A 172 3.92 -11.37 -13.69
C VAL A 172 4.92 -12.12 -12.79
N PHE A 173 4.55 -12.48 -11.55
CA PHE A 173 5.42 -13.24 -10.65
C PHE A 173 5.56 -14.70 -11.09
N VAL A 174 4.48 -15.28 -11.59
CA VAL A 174 4.49 -16.66 -12.13
C VAL A 174 5.45 -16.74 -13.32
N VAL A 175 5.31 -15.83 -14.29
CA VAL A 175 6.18 -15.75 -15.47
C VAL A 175 7.65 -15.56 -15.09
N GLU A 176 7.95 -14.61 -14.20
CA GLU A 176 9.33 -14.37 -13.78
C GLU A 176 9.91 -15.58 -13.01
N THR A 177 9.06 -16.32 -12.27
CA THR A 177 9.45 -17.58 -11.63
C THR A 177 9.77 -18.64 -12.66
N VAL A 178 8.95 -18.82 -13.69
CA VAL A 178 9.21 -19.77 -14.81
C VAL A 178 10.53 -19.40 -15.51
N LYS A 179 10.73 -18.12 -15.85
CA LYS A 179 11.99 -17.62 -16.44
C LYS A 179 13.19 -17.86 -15.54
N GLN A 180 13.06 -17.71 -14.23
CA GLN A 180 14.16 -17.99 -13.29
C GLN A 180 14.46 -19.49 -13.21
N MET A 181 13.42 -20.34 -13.19
CA MET A 181 13.56 -21.80 -13.11
C MET A 181 14.14 -22.40 -14.38
N SER A 182 13.93 -21.81 -15.55
CA SER A 182 14.54 -22.26 -16.81
C SER A 182 16.07 -22.22 -16.80
N ALA A 183 16.68 -21.45 -15.87
CA ALA A 183 18.13 -21.45 -15.68
C ALA A 183 18.64 -22.66 -14.86
N PHE A 184 17.75 -23.42 -14.22
CA PHE A 184 18.09 -24.53 -13.31
C PHE A 184 17.59 -25.89 -13.79
N LEU A 185 16.53 -25.91 -14.61
CA LEU A 185 15.83 -27.10 -15.07
C LEU A 185 15.98 -27.26 -16.59
N SER A 186 16.01 -28.50 -17.07
CA SER A 186 15.77 -28.79 -18.47
C SER A 186 14.34 -28.38 -18.87
N PHE A 187 14.06 -28.26 -20.16
CA PHE A 187 12.75 -27.79 -20.62
C PHE A 187 11.60 -28.74 -20.19
N ASP A 188 11.82 -30.07 -20.27
CA ASP A 188 10.83 -31.06 -19.84
C ASP A 188 10.59 -31.05 -18.32
N GLU A 189 11.66 -30.87 -17.54
CA GLU A 189 11.54 -30.69 -16.08
C GLU A 189 10.81 -29.39 -15.74
N LEU A 190 11.08 -28.31 -16.50
CA LEU A 190 10.41 -27.03 -16.32
C LEU A 190 8.89 -27.15 -16.57
N ILE A 191 8.47 -27.84 -17.62
CA ILE A 191 7.03 -28.07 -17.88
C ILE A 191 6.39 -28.80 -16.70
N LYS A 192 7.02 -29.88 -16.21
CA LYS A 192 6.54 -30.63 -15.05
C LYS A 192 6.47 -29.76 -13.79
N PHE A 193 7.48 -28.92 -13.57
CA PHE A 193 7.51 -27.98 -12.45
C PHE A 193 6.37 -26.98 -12.53
N VAL A 194 6.11 -26.43 -13.71
CA VAL A 194 5.01 -25.48 -13.94
C VAL A 194 3.64 -26.13 -13.66
N GLU A 195 3.44 -27.38 -14.10
CA GLU A 195 2.18 -28.11 -13.89
C GLU A 195 1.93 -28.50 -12.44
N ASN A 196 2.97 -28.91 -11.71
CA ASN A 196 2.82 -29.56 -10.42
C ASN A 196 3.17 -28.67 -9.23
N ASN A 197 4.11 -27.75 -9.38
CA ASN A 197 4.70 -27.01 -8.27
C ASN A 197 4.29 -25.52 -8.24
N ILE A 198 3.88 -24.94 -9.37
CA ILE A 198 3.43 -23.55 -9.44
C ILE A 198 1.92 -23.47 -9.22
N PHE A 199 1.54 -22.66 -8.25
CA PHE A 199 0.16 -22.31 -7.92
C PHE A 199 -0.05 -20.81 -8.13
N ALA A 200 -1.23 -20.45 -8.61
CA ALA A 200 -1.62 -19.05 -8.72
C ALA A 200 -3.13 -18.90 -8.53
N TYR A 201 -3.52 -17.90 -7.78
CA TYR A 201 -4.92 -17.68 -7.44
C TYR A 201 -5.31 -16.24 -7.76
N ASP A 202 -6.48 -16.06 -8.31
CA ASP A 202 -7.10 -14.74 -8.45
C ASP A 202 -8.62 -14.86 -8.32
N VAL A 203 -9.23 -13.82 -7.77
CA VAL A 203 -10.68 -13.68 -7.69
C VAL A 203 -11.26 -13.27 -9.04
N ASN A 204 -10.45 -12.72 -9.92
CA ASN A 204 -10.83 -12.35 -11.29
C ASN A 204 -10.54 -13.51 -12.26
N PRO A 205 -11.55 -14.14 -12.87
CA PRO A 205 -11.36 -15.25 -13.78
C PRO A 205 -10.60 -14.86 -15.06
N PHE A 206 -10.70 -13.61 -15.51
CA PHE A 206 -9.93 -13.11 -16.65
C PHE A 206 -8.43 -13.11 -16.35
N SER A 207 -8.06 -12.67 -15.14
CA SER A 207 -6.68 -12.72 -14.65
C SER A 207 -6.13 -14.14 -14.67
N VAL A 208 -6.93 -15.11 -14.25
CA VAL A 208 -6.54 -16.53 -14.25
C VAL A 208 -6.20 -17.03 -15.65
N ILE A 209 -7.08 -16.78 -16.63
CA ILE A 209 -6.83 -17.19 -18.02
C ILE A 209 -5.64 -16.41 -18.61
N ALA A 210 -5.56 -15.10 -18.36
CA ALA A 210 -4.43 -14.29 -18.81
C ALA A 210 -3.09 -14.81 -18.24
N THR A 211 -3.06 -15.22 -16.97
CA THR A 211 -1.90 -15.87 -16.35
C THR A 211 -1.53 -17.17 -17.05
N LYS A 212 -2.51 -18.04 -17.35
CA LYS A 212 -2.25 -19.30 -18.08
C LYS A 212 -1.68 -19.05 -19.47
N ILE A 213 -2.25 -18.08 -20.22
CA ILE A 213 -1.75 -17.65 -21.52
C ILE A 213 -0.32 -17.10 -21.41
N SER A 214 -0.05 -16.26 -20.39
CA SER A 214 1.29 -15.70 -20.13
C SER A 214 2.32 -16.80 -19.87
N VAL A 215 1.96 -17.82 -19.09
CA VAL A 215 2.83 -18.98 -18.80
C VAL A 215 3.11 -19.79 -20.07
N LEU A 216 2.07 -20.14 -20.82
CA LEU A 216 2.24 -20.89 -22.08
C LEU A 216 3.09 -20.11 -23.10
N ASN A 217 2.81 -18.81 -23.26
CA ASN A 217 3.59 -17.93 -24.12
C ASN A 217 5.07 -17.86 -23.69
N THR A 218 5.33 -17.84 -22.36
CA THR A 218 6.69 -17.86 -21.83
C THR A 218 7.40 -19.18 -22.09
N LEU A 219 6.70 -20.31 -21.97
CA LEU A 219 7.26 -21.63 -22.31
C LEU A 219 7.62 -21.70 -23.80
N LEU A 220 6.81 -21.11 -24.69
CA LEU A 220 7.13 -21.01 -26.12
C LEU A 220 8.34 -20.11 -26.39
N GLU A 221 8.45 -18.98 -25.68
CA GLU A 221 9.59 -18.04 -25.82
C GLU A 221 10.92 -18.72 -25.45
N ILE A 222 10.94 -19.55 -24.37
CA ILE A 222 12.14 -20.19 -23.86
C ILE A 222 12.41 -21.60 -24.40
N ALA A 223 11.48 -22.17 -25.20
CA ALA A 223 11.66 -23.48 -25.81
C ALA A 223 12.95 -23.50 -26.66
N PRO A 224 13.85 -24.48 -26.47
CA PRO A 224 15.18 -24.46 -27.06
C PRO A 224 15.19 -24.61 -28.59
N ASP A 225 14.17 -25.24 -29.15
CA ASP A 225 14.05 -25.47 -30.61
C ASP A 225 12.59 -25.70 -31.06
N SER A 226 12.42 -25.87 -32.38
CA SER A 226 11.11 -26.11 -32.99
C SER A 226 10.49 -27.46 -32.58
N VAL A 227 11.29 -28.46 -32.22
CA VAL A 227 10.76 -29.75 -31.78
C VAL A 227 10.09 -29.60 -30.43
N HIS A 228 10.70 -28.90 -29.48
CA HIS A 228 10.11 -28.62 -28.18
C HIS A 228 8.87 -27.73 -28.29
N LYS A 229 8.88 -26.72 -29.19
CA LYS A 229 7.68 -25.92 -29.49
C LYS A 229 6.54 -26.80 -30.01
N ASN A 230 6.83 -27.70 -30.97
CA ASN A 230 5.83 -28.60 -31.51
C ASN A 230 5.31 -29.61 -30.49
N ASN A 231 6.18 -30.15 -29.62
CA ASN A 231 5.76 -31.03 -28.53
C ASN A 231 4.84 -30.32 -27.54
N LEU A 232 5.13 -29.06 -27.21
CA LEU A 232 4.27 -28.23 -26.37
C LEU A 232 2.90 -28.01 -26.99
N LEU A 233 2.83 -27.89 -28.34
CA LEU A 233 1.58 -27.80 -29.11
C LEU A 233 0.74 -29.07 -29.05
N LEU A 234 1.40 -30.23 -29.12
CA LEU A 234 0.73 -31.53 -29.07
C LEU A 234 0.25 -31.90 -27.67
N GLY A 235 0.87 -31.33 -26.63
CA GLY A 235 0.56 -31.59 -25.24
C GLY A 235 0.53 -30.30 -24.41
N ILE A 236 -0.42 -29.40 -24.71
CA ILE A 236 -0.59 -28.14 -23.97
C ILE A 236 -0.88 -28.44 -22.50
N PRO A 237 -0.05 -27.96 -21.56
CA PRO A 237 -0.29 -28.14 -20.13
C PRO A 237 -1.58 -27.44 -19.70
N ALA A 238 -2.43 -28.15 -18.97
CA ALA A 238 -3.74 -27.62 -18.56
C ALA A 238 -3.64 -26.56 -17.44
N LEU A 239 -2.49 -26.45 -16.78
CA LEU A 239 -2.19 -25.48 -15.73
C LEU A 239 -3.27 -25.43 -14.63
N ASN A 240 -3.70 -26.62 -14.16
CA ASN A 240 -4.83 -26.78 -13.23
C ASN A 240 -4.60 -26.15 -11.85
N ASN A 241 -3.36 -25.83 -11.50
CA ASN A 241 -3.01 -25.17 -10.25
C ASN A 241 -3.12 -23.64 -10.31
N ILE A 242 -3.33 -23.08 -11.51
CA ILE A 242 -3.69 -21.67 -11.70
C ILE A 242 -5.22 -21.62 -11.70
N LYS A 243 -5.81 -21.05 -10.61
CA LYS A 243 -7.23 -21.26 -10.30
C LYS A 243 -7.97 -19.96 -10.06
N TRP A 244 -9.21 -19.93 -10.49
CA TRP A 244 -10.19 -18.97 -10.05
C TRP A 244 -10.59 -19.27 -8.60
N LYS A 245 -9.94 -18.58 -7.67
CA LYS A 245 -10.06 -18.84 -6.24
C LYS A 245 -10.01 -17.55 -5.45
N ASN A 246 -10.80 -17.50 -4.40
CA ASN A 246 -10.70 -16.46 -3.40
C ASN A 246 -9.75 -16.88 -2.29
N THR A 247 -8.54 -16.39 -2.34
CA THR A 247 -7.48 -16.75 -1.39
C THR A 247 -7.88 -16.54 0.08
N ILE A 248 -8.68 -15.50 0.36
CA ILE A 248 -9.02 -15.14 1.75
C ILE A 248 -10.15 -16.00 2.32
N VAL A 249 -11.04 -16.50 1.47
CA VAL A 249 -12.26 -17.23 1.91
C VAL A 249 -12.21 -18.71 1.60
N ASP A 250 -11.69 -19.05 0.42
CA ASP A 250 -11.69 -20.44 -0.01
C ASP A 250 -10.58 -21.22 0.73
N LYS A 251 -10.96 -22.34 1.33
CA LYS A 251 -10.04 -23.15 2.12
C LYS A 251 -8.77 -23.53 1.35
N GLU A 252 -7.63 -23.41 2.00
CA GLU A 252 -6.34 -23.92 1.54
C GLU A 252 -5.75 -24.84 2.60
N GLU A 253 -5.28 -26.01 2.17
CA GLU A 253 -4.66 -27.01 3.06
C GLU A 253 -3.16 -27.18 2.79
N LYS A 254 -2.67 -26.52 1.73
CA LYS A 254 -1.26 -26.63 1.34
C LYS A 254 -0.40 -25.64 2.09
N GLU A 255 0.82 -26.07 2.35
CA GLU A 255 1.90 -25.18 2.74
C GLU A 255 2.83 -24.95 1.55
N PHE A 256 3.33 -23.73 1.44
CA PHE A 256 4.15 -23.29 0.33
C PHE A 256 5.59 -23.00 0.78
N SER A 257 6.54 -23.39 -0.05
CA SER A 257 7.96 -23.09 0.17
C SER A 257 8.31 -21.67 -0.22
N ILE A 258 7.63 -21.15 -1.26
CA ILE A 258 7.79 -19.77 -1.72
C ILE A 258 6.43 -19.15 -1.98
N ILE A 259 6.20 -17.97 -1.43
CA ILE A 259 5.01 -17.15 -1.65
C ILE A 259 5.45 -15.80 -2.20
N LEU A 260 4.98 -15.43 -3.38
CA LEU A 260 5.30 -14.15 -4.04
C LEU A 260 4.02 -13.46 -4.45
N GLY A 261 3.95 -12.13 -4.35
CA GLY A 261 2.76 -11.44 -4.83
C GLY A 261 2.72 -9.95 -4.54
N ASN A 262 1.72 -9.32 -5.13
CA ASN A 262 1.32 -7.95 -4.87
C ASN A 262 -0.18 -7.96 -4.49
N PRO A 263 -0.53 -8.18 -3.22
CA PRO A 263 -1.92 -8.23 -2.77
C PRO A 263 -2.68 -6.94 -3.09
N PRO A 264 -4.02 -6.98 -3.25
CA PRO A 264 -4.83 -5.78 -3.43
C PRO A 264 -4.84 -4.86 -2.21
N TYR A 265 -5.05 -3.52 -2.42
CA TYR A 265 -5.03 -2.51 -1.35
C TYR A 265 -6.37 -1.76 -1.27
N PHE A 266 -7.29 -2.23 -0.45
CA PHE A 266 -8.52 -1.51 -0.10
C PHE A 266 -8.94 -1.79 1.34
N LYS A 267 -9.69 -0.86 1.92
CA LYS A 267 -10.21 -1.02 3.28
C LYS A 267 -11.41 -1.95 3.27
N LEU A 268 -11.44 -2.86 4.23
CA LEU A 268 -12.58 -3.72 4.49
C LEU A 268 -13.59 -3.00 5.40
N ASP A 269 -14.85 -3.10 5.08
CA ASP A 269 -15.89 -2.64 6.00
C ASP A 269 -16.27 -3.72 7.03
N SER A 270 -16.98 -3.28 8.09
CA SER A 270 -17.37 -4.18 9.19
C SER A 270 -18.37 -5.26 8.77
N LYS A 271 -19.05 -5.11 7.62
CA LYS A 271 -19.99 -6.11 7.10
C LYS A 271 -19.20 -7.21 6.37
N ALA A 272 -18.24 -6.81 5.53
CA ALA A 272 -17.37 -7.75 4.84
C ALA A 272 -16.54 -8.62 5.81
N LEU A 273 -16.12 -8.04 6.94
CA LEU A 273 -15.38 -8.78 7.97
C LEU A 273 -16.16 -9.89 8.66
N LYS A 274 -17.49 -9.79 8.70
CA LYS A 274 -18.35 -10.83 9.33
C LYS A 274 -18.42 -12.12 8.52
N ASP A 275 -18.15 -12.03 7.23
CA ASP A 275 -18.23 -13.16 6.29
C ASP A 275 -16.84 -13.80 6.05
N ILE A 276 -15.82 -13.37 6.82
CA ILE A 276 -14.44 -13.85 6.71
C ILE A 276 -14.00 -14.47 8.03
N ASP A 277 -13.83 -15.78 8.05
CA ASP A 277 -13.39 -16.55 9.21
C ASP A 277 -11.86 -16.71 9.25
N GLY A 278 -11.31 -16.86 10.46
CA GLY A 278 -9.90 -17.24 10.66
C GLY A 278 -8.92 -16.06 10.77
N TYR A 279 -9.40 -14.80 10.71
CA TYR A 279 -8.54 -13.61 10.73
C TYR A 279 -8.68 -12.74 11.99
N ASP A 280 -9.47 -13.19 12.97
CA ASP A 280 -9.77 -12.42 14.20
C ASP A 280 -8.51 -11.99 14.96
N ALA A 281 -7.48 -12.84 14.96
CA ALA A 281 -6.23 -12.58 15.65
C ALA A 281 -5.50 -11.31 15.16
N ILE A 282 -5.62 -11.00 13.86
CA ILE A 282 -4.93 -9.83 13.26
C ILE A 282 -5.82 -8.62 13.09
N ILE A 283 -7.14 -8.79 13.15
CA ILE A 283 -8.10 -7.70 12.94
C ILE A 283 -8.07 -6.73 14.13
N TYR A 284 -7.86 -5.46 13.83
CA TYR A 284 -8.01 -4.35 14.76
C TYR A 284 -8.59 -3.14 14.03
N GLY A 285 -9.80 -2.72 14.41
CA GLY A 285 -10.48 -1.60 13.75
C GLY A 285 -10.90 -1.90 12.30
N GLN A 286 -10.49 -1.07 11.36
CA GLN A 286 -10.76 -1.24 9.92
C GLN A 286 -9.50 -1.68 9.17
N PRO A 287 -9.26 -2.99 9.01
CA PRO A 287 -8.09 -3.47 8.31
C PRO A 287 -8.15 -3.19 6.81
N ASN A 288 -6.98 -3.21 6.18
CA ASN A 288 -6.86 -3.24 4.73
C ASN A 288 -6.70 -4.71 4.28
N ILE A 289 -7.26 -5.07 3.13
CA ILE A 289 -7.27 -6.46 2.63
C ILE A 289 -5.86 -7.07 2.56
N TYR A 290 -4.82 -6.30 2.22
CA TYR A 290 -3.45 -6.82 2.15
C TYR A 290 -2.96 -7.40 3.48
N SER A 291 -3.48 -6.93 4.63
CA SER A 291 -3.12 -7.50 5.93
C SER A 291 -3.64 -8.93 6.11
N LEU A 292 -4.78 -9.25 5.50
CA LEU A 292 -5.32 -10.60 5.49
C LEU A 292 -4.46 -11.51 4.58
N PHE A 293 -4.03 -11.01 3.42
CA PHE A 293 -3.10 -11.73 2.55
C PHE A 293 -1.75 -11.99 3.23
N MET A 294 -1.23 -11.02 4.00
CA MET A 294 -0.02 -11.21 4.80
C MET A 294 -0.19 -12.33 5.81
N HIS A 295 -1.28 -12.32 6.58
CA HIS A 295 -1.61 -13.37 7.55
C HIS A 295 -1.80 -14.73 6.86
N TRP A 296 -2.55 -14.77 5.76
CA TRP A 296 -2.72 -15.98 4.96
C TRP A 296 -1.36 -16.54 4.53
N GLY A 297 -0.49 -15.69 4.00
CA GLY A 297 0.85 -16.09 3.58
C GLY A 297 1.70 -16.60 4.75
N ILE A 298 1.66 -15.97 5.91
CA ILE A 298 2.37 -16.43 7.11
C ILE A 298 1.85 -17.80 7.57
N SER A 299 0.52 -17.98 7.57
CA SER A 299 -0.14 -19.22 8.04
C SER A 299 0.09 -20.41 7.10
N HIS A 300 0.33 -20.17 5.79
CA HIS A 300 0.58 -21.21 4.80
C HIS A 300 2.05 -21.32 4.39
N LEU A 301 2.95 -20.61 5.09
CA LEU A 301 4.37 -20.66 4.82
C LEU A 301 5.01 -21.83 5.57
N ARG A 302 5.46 -22.84 4.84
CA ARG A 302 6.14 -24.00 5.46
C ARG A 302 7.39 -23.58 6.24
N THR A 303 7.84 -24.44 7.14
CA THR A 303 9.11 -24.26 7.86
C THR A 303 10.26 -24.06 6.88
N ASN A 304 11.07 -23.03 7.09
CA ASN A 304 12.12 -22.54 6.19
C ASN A 304 11.63 -21.90 4.88
N GLY A 305 10.33 -21.85 4.63
CA GLY A 305 9.77 -21.17 3.47
C GLY A 305 10.03 -19.66 3.48
N THR A 306 9.92 -19.04 2.30
CA THR A 306 10.17 -17.60 2.09
C THR A 306 8.97 -16.95 1.43
N MET A 307 8.50 -15.84 1.99
CA MET A 307 7.41 -15.01 1.44
C MET A 307 7.95 -13.63 1.09
N SER A 308 7.63 -13.12 -0.09
CA SER A 308 7.96 -11.75 -0.50
C SER A 308 6.74 -11.05 -1.09
N PHE A 309 6.30 -9.97 -0.44
CA PHE A 309 5.14 -9.20 -0.84
C PHE A 309 5.46 -7.71 -1.03
N ILE A 310 4.76 -7.09 -1.98
CA ILE A 310 4.67 -5.64 -2.10
C ILE A 310 3.56 -5.19 -1.15
N VAL A 311 3.85 -4.28 -0.25
CA VAL A 311 2.88 -3.81 0.76
C VAL A 311 2.95 -2.30 0.95
N PRO A 312 1.83 -1.63 1.28
CA PRO A 312 1.83 -0.21 1.62
C PRO A 312 2.69 0.11 2.85
N GLN A 313 3.32 1.29 2.83
CA GLN A 313 4.14 1.79 3.93
C GLN A 313 3.36 1.87 5.28
N SER A 314 2.03 1.96 5.22
CA SER A 314 1.17 2.01 6.41
C SER A 314 1.33 0.82 7.36
N ILE A 315 1.79 -0.34 6.89
CA ILE A 315 2.11 -1.50 7.75
C ILE A 315 3.19 -1.16 8.78
N ARG A 316 4.08 -0.19 8.51
CA ARG A 316 5.20 0.17 9.39
C ARG A 316 4.75 0.68 10.75
N SER A 317 3.72 1.53 10.79
CA SER A 317 3.30 2.25 12.01
C SER A 317 1.79 2.27 12.24
N GLY A 318 0.98 1.99 11.21
CA GLY A 318 -0.47 2.07 11.29
C GLY A 318 -1.04 1.24 12.45
N LEU A 319 -1.91 1.85 13.25
CA LEU A 319 -2.47 1.21 14.45
C LEU A 319 -3.29 -0.04 14.11
N TYR A 320 -3.96 -0.05 12.95
CA TYR A 320 -4.76 -1.18 12.50
C TYR A 320 -3.93 -2.43 12.16
N PHE A 321 -2.61 -2.29 12.00
CA PHE A 321 -1.69 -3.39 11.66
C PHE A 321 -0.83 -3.86 12.85
N LYS A 322 -1.12 -3.40 14.08
CA LYS A 322 -0.31 -3.75 15.26
C LYS A 322 -0.25 -5.25 15.52
N ASN A 323 -1.39 -5.95 15.38
CA ASN A 323 -1.47 -7.39 15.63
C ASN A 323 -0.72 -8.19 14.53
N LEU A 324 -0.81 -7.75 13.27
CA LEU A 324 -0.04 -8.34 12.18
C LEU A 324 1.48 -8.16 12.40
N ARG A 325 1.91 -6.97 12.86
CA ARG A 325 3.33 -6.78 13.20
C ARG A 325 3.76 -7.64 14.39
N GLU A 326 2.87 -7.89 15.34
CA GLU A 326 3.12 -8.82 16.43
C GLU A 326 3.32 -10.26 15.94
N GLU A 327 2.54 -10.70 14.95
CA GLU A 327 2.75 -11.98 14.28
C GLU A 327 4.08 -12.03 13.54
N MET A 328 4.40 -10.98 12.79
CA MET A 328 5.66 -10.89 12.02
C MET A 328 6.91 -10.89 12.90
N LYS A 329 6.81 -10.58 14.19
CA LYS A 329 7.99 -10.57 15.09
C LYS A 329 8.62 -11.96 15.25
N GLU A 330 7.85 -13.02 15.06
CA GLU A 330 8.34 -14.41 15.18
C GLU A 330 9.09 -14.90 13.92
N LEU A 331 9.01 -14.13 12.82
CA LEU A 331 9.62 -14.47 11.53
C LEU A 331 10.94 -13.73 11.31
N ARG A 332 11.86 -14.36 10.60
CA ARG A 332 13.04 -13.66 10.09
C ARG A 332 12.64 -12.70 8.98
N ILE A 333 12.95 -11.42 9.13
CA ILE A 333 12.89 -10.46 8.02
C ILE A 333 14.21 -10.56 7.25
N LYS A 334 14.16 -11.18 6.06
CA LYS A 334 15.32 -11.42 5.21
C LYS A 334 15.81 -10.12 4.58
N SER A 335 14.87 -9.37 3.98
CA SER A 335 15.17 -8.08 3.37
C SER A 335 13.95 -7.15 3.32
N ILE A 336 14.25 -5.86 3.20
CA ILE A 336 13.30 -4.80 2.87
C ILE A 336 13.86 -4.01 1.69
N LEU A 337 13.09 -3.92 0.60
CA LEU A 337 13.39 -3.06 -0.53
C LEU A 337 12.43 -1.87 -0.52
N HIS A 338 12.98 -0.69 -0.25
CA HIS A 338 12.25 0.56 -0.26
C HIS A 338 12.31 1.20 -1.64
N ILE A 339 11.14 1.56 -2.18
CA ILE A 339 11.00 2.20 -3.49
C ILE A 339 10.78 3.70 -3.24
N ASP A 340 11.65 4.55 -3.81
CA ASP A 340 11.47 6.00 -3.70
C ASP A 340 10.22 6.42 -4.48
N SER A 341 9.16 6.77 -3.74
CA SER A 341 7.84 7.12 -4.26
C SER A 341 7.82 8.38 -5.13
N ARG A 342 8.86 9.22 -5.04
CA ARG A 342 8.98 10.45 -5.84
C ARG A 342 9.06 10.21 -7.35
N GLN A 343 9.16 8.98 -7.80
CA GLN A 343 9.38 8.61 -9.21
C GLN A 343 8.36 7.62 -9.77
N ASN A 344 7.11 7.63 -9.31
CA ASN A 344 5.95 6.92 -9.89
C ASN A 344 6.24 5.58 -10.58
N ILE A 345 6.97 4.65 -9.91
CA ILE A 345 7.23 3.30 -10.44
C ILE A 345 5.93 2.51 -10.59
N PHE A 346 5.02 2.72 -9.67
CA PHE A 346 3.66 2.18 -9.75
C PHE A 346 2.76 3.27 -10.31
N ASP A 347 2.41 3.16 -11.58
CA ASP A 347 1.48 4.07 -12.24
C ASP A 347 0.24 4.24 -11.36
N ARG A 348 0.07 5.44 -10.76
CA ARG A 348 -1.13 5.86 -10.03
C ARG A 348 -1.40 5.19 -8.67
N ALA A 349 -0.42 4.55 -8.04
CA ALA A 349 -0.59 4.14 -6.64
C ALA A 349 -0.69 5.39 -5.75
N GLU A 350 -1.85 5.61 -5.13
CA GLU A 350 -2.06 6.71 -4.17
C GLU A 350 -1.24 6.52 -2.88
N GLN A 351 -0.62 5.37 -2.69
CA GLN A 351 0.13 4.98 -1.48
C GLN A 351 1.55 4.55 -1.81
N ALA A 352 2.49 5.07 -1.04
CA ALA A 352 3.87 4.59 -1.08
C ALA A 352 3.93 3.13 -0.60
N VAL A 353 4.68 2.31 -1.34
CA VAL A 353 4.86 0.87 -1.06
C VAL A 353 6.31 0.52 -0.81
N PHE A 354 6.55 -0.63 -0.21
CA PHE A 354 7.85 -1.28 -0.12
C PHE A 354 7.70 -2.79 -0.25
N ILE A 355 8.79 -3.49 -0.51
CA ILE A 355 8.81 -4.94 -0.60
C ILE A 355 9.40 -5.48 0.70
N ILE A 356 8.69 -6.42 1.31
CA ILE A 356 9.16 -7.13 2.48
C ILE A 356 9.34 -8.61 2.18
N CYS A 357 10.52 -9.14 2.49
CA CYS A 357 10.82 -10.56 2.36
C CYS A 357 10.94 -11.19 3.76
N LEU A 358 10.03 -12.10 4.07
CA LEU A 358 9.94 -12.84 5.33
C LEU A 358 10.35 -14.29 5.13
N GLN A 359 10.94 -14.90 6.15
CA GLN A 359 11.28 -16.31 6.16
C GLN A 359 10.79 -16.97 7.45
N ASN A 360 10.12 -18.12 7.32
CA ASN A 360 9.67 -18.91 8.46
C ASN A 360 10.84 -19.65 9.11
N LYS A 361 11.70 -18.89 9.76
CA LYS A 361 12.86 -19.38 10.52
C LYS A 361 12.95 -18.62 11.85
N PRO A 362 13.51 -19.27 12.91
CA PRO A 362 13.73 -18.60 14.17
C PRO A 362 14.55 -17.32 14.04
N VAL A 363 14.16 -16.30 14.80
CA VAL A 363 14.83 -14.99 14.85
C VAL A 363 16.02 -15.05 15.80
N CYS A 364 17.13 -15.63 15.38
CA CYS A 364 18.38 -15.65 16.17
C CYS A 364 19.46 -14.87 15.43
N ASN A 365 19.98 -13.80 16.04
CA ASN A 365 21.13 -12.99 15.56
C ASN A 365 21.13 -12.68 14.05
N THR A 366 19.93 -12.54 13.46
CA THR A 366 19.79 -12.31 12.03
C THR A 366 19.90 -10.83 11.70
N LYS A 367 20.61 -10.55 10.60
CA LYS A 367 20.60 -9.22 9.99
C LYS A 367 19.55 -9.18 8.87
N THR A 368 18.89 -8.03 8.73
CA THR A 368 17.99 -7.71 7.64
C THR A 368 18.71 -6.83 6.63
N ARG A 369 18.68 -7.20 5.36
CA ARG A 369 19.18 -6.36 4.27
C ARG A 369 18.17 -5.28 3.97
N ILE A 370 18.61 -4.03 3.99
CA ILE A 370 17.82 -2.85 3.61
C ILE A 370 18.37 -2.31 2.31
N GLN A 371 17.51 -2.12 1.33
CA GLN A 371 17.89 -1.58 0.03
C GLN A 371 16.92 -0.46 -0.36
N PHE A 372 17.45 0.64 -0.87
CA PHE A 372 16.69 1.74 -1.45
C PHE A 372 16.96 1.80 -2.95
N ILE A 373 15.89 1.89 -3.75
CA ILE A 373 15.98 2.05 -5.20
C ILE A 373 15.23 3.30 -5.66
N ASN A 374 15.69 3.87 -6.78
CA ASN A 374 14.99 4.96 -7.47
C ASN A 374 13.96 4.44 -8.50
N GLY A 375 13.27 5.36 -9.20
CA GLY A 375 12.30 5.06 -10.24
C GLY A 375 12.83 4.22 -11.40
N ASN A 376 14.11 4.38 -11.72
CA ASN A 376 14.80 3.58 -12.74
C ASN A 376 15.32 2.24 -12.18
N GLN A 377 14.91 1.88 -10.94
CA GLN A 377 15.31 0.67 -10.23
C GLN A 377 16.81 0.56 -9.92
N ASN A 378 17.56 1.66 -9.99
CA ASN A 378 18.96 1.71 -9.57
C ASN A 378 19.06 1.75 -8.05
N VAL A 379 20.03 1.02 -7.49
CA VAL A 379 20.28 0.98 -6.06
C VAL A 379 20.88 2.31 -5.62
N LEU A 380 20.22 2.98 -4.68
CA LEU A 380 20.68 4.22 -4.05
C LEU A 380 21.52 3.95 -2.80
N SER A 381 21.09 2.97 -1.99
CA SER A 381 21.85 2.50 -0.84
C SER A 381 21.47 1.06 -0.52
N GLU A 382 22.44 0.32 0.04
CA GLU A 382 22.25 -1.05 0.53
C GLU A 382 23.14 -1.30 1.75
N PHE A 383 22.55 -1.84 2.80
CA PHE A 383 23.25 -2.21 4.02
C PHE A 383 22.45 -3.27 4.80
N SER A 384 23.04 -3.78 5.88
CA SER A 384 22.39 -4.76 6.74
C SER A 384 22.36 -4.29 8.19
N ILE A 385 21.21 -4.42 8.84
CA ILE A 385 21.01 -4.04 10.24
C ILE A 385 20.50 -5.20 11.08
N SER A 386 20.71 -5.11 12.40
CA SER A 386 20.14 -6.09 13.32
C SER A 386 18.62 -5.93 13.41
N ARG A 387 17.94 -7.00 13.79
CA ARG A 387 16.50 -7.01 14.01
C ARG A 387 16.05 -5.97 15.04
N SER A 388 16.82 -5.82 16.12
CA SER A 388 16.52 -4.86 17.20
C SER A 388 16.50 -3.40 16.72
N LYS A 389 17.32 -3.06 15.73
CA LYS A 389 17.32 -1.73 15.12
C LYS A 389 16.18 -1.53 14.11
N LEU A 390 15.71 -2.61 13.49
CA LEU A 390 14.65 -2.56 12.48
C LEU A 390 13.25 -2.46 13.10
N MET A 391 12.98 -3.18 14.19
CA MET A 391 11.64 -3.31 14.75
C MET A 391 11.66 -2.94 16.24
N MET A 392 10.81 -1.99 16.60
CA MET A 392 10.63 -1.53 17.97
C MET A 392 9.94 -2.60 18.83
N GLY A 393 9.99 -2.44 20.15
CA GLY A 393 9.35 -3.35 21.10
C GLY A 393 7.82 -3.20 21.16
N LYS A 394 7.22 -4.00 22.07
CA LYS A 394 5.76 -4.07 22.27
C LYS A 394 5.15 -2.72 22.64
N GLU A 395 5.86 -1.92 23.45
CA GLU A 395 5.46 -0.58 23.90
C GLU A 395 5.25 0.40 22.74
N ASN A 396 5.87 0.14 21.60
CA ASN A 396 5.73 0.87 20.35
C ASN A 396 4.98 0.06 19.26
N ASN A 397 4.16 -0.94 19.65
CA ASN A 397 3.36 -1.76 18.75
C ASN A 397 4.18 -2.42 17.62
N TYR A 398 5.45 -2.80 17.90
CA TYR A 398 6.37 -3.42 16.94
C TYR A 398 6.54 -2.63 15.62
N MET A 399 6.56 -1.30 15.68
CA MET A 399 6.74 -0.44 14.51
C MET A 399 8.08 -0.70 13.83
N PHE A 400 8.10 -0.57 12.49
CA PHE A 400 9.31 -0.68 11.69
C PHE A 400 10.01 0.67 11.56
N ILE A 401 11.32 0.65 11.76
CA ILE A 401 12.21 1.79 11.55
C ILE A 401 12.90 1.62 10.20
N ILE A 402 12.78 2.59 9.32
CA ILE A 402 13.41 2.57 8.00
C ILE A 402 14.14 3.89 7.76
N ASN A 403 15.45 3.81 7.65
CA ASN A 403 16.37 4.93 7.38
C ASN A 403 17.19 4.67 6.13
N LYS A 404 17.57 5.73 5.41
CA LYS A 404 18.36 5.65 4.18
C LYS A 404 19.84 5.31 4.40
N LYS A 405 20.38 5.55 5.61
CA LYS A 405 21.77 5.31 6.00
C LYS A 405 21.83 4.48 7.27
N SER A 406 22.79 3.57 7.38
CA SER A 406 22.96 2.67 8.54
C SER A 406 23.20 3.40 9.85
N GLU A 407 23.99 4.48 9.81
CA GLU A 407 24.39 5.28 10.98
C GLU A 407 23.19 5.97 11.64
N MET A 408 22.18 6.29 10.84
CA MET A 408 20.96 6.94 11.33
C MET A 408 20.13 6.06 12.28
N TYR A 409 20.31 4.73 12.23
CA TYR A 409 19.66 3.83 13.19
C TYR A 409 20.23 3.98 14.61
N ASP A 410 21.53 4.29 14.73
CA ASP A 410 22.19 4.54 16.02
C ASP A 410 21.69 5.86 16.65
N VAL A 411 21.54 6.89 15.82
CA VAL A 411 20.93 8.17 16.24
C VAL A 411 19.49 7.95 16.70
N PHE A 412 18.68 7.19 15.93
CA PHE A 412 17.30 6.88 16.30
C PHE A 412 17.23 6.15 17.65
N GLU A 413 18.04 5.12 17.88
CA GLU A 413 18.09 4.36 19.12
C GLU A 413 18.48 5.25 20.31
N LYS A 414 19.47 6.12 20.13
CA LYS A 414 19.93 7.06 21.15
C LYS A 414 18.84 8.07 21.55
N VAL A 415 18.09 8.58 20.55
CA VAL A 415 16.97 9.51 20.80
C VAL A 415 15.85 8.82 21.59
N TYR A 416 15.52 7.57 21.28
CA TYR A 416 14.52 6.81 22.04
C TYR A 416 15.00 6.44 23.44
N LYS A 417 16.29 6.20 23.64
CA LYS A 417 16.88 5.94 24.96
C LYS A 417 16.83 7.17 25.87
N ASN A 418 17.06 8.36 25.32
CA ASN A 418 17.13 9.63 26.05
C ASN A 418 15.79 10.40 26.08
N GLY A 419 14.75 9.87 25.44
CA GLY A 419 13.40 10.43 25.43
C GLY A 419 12.37 9.56 26.17
N THR A 420 11.22 10.16 26.43
CA THR A 420 10.07 9.48 27.04
C THR A 420 8.83 9.73 26.19
N THR A 421 8.06 8.68 25.90
CA THR A 421 6.81 8.83 25.14
C THR A 421 5.67 9.33 26.04
N LEU A 422 4.67 9.99 25.45
CA LEU A 422 3.48 10.45 26.18
C LEU A 422 2.47 9.32 26.43
N SER A 423 2.68 8.16 25.85
CA SER A 423 1.84 6.97 26.07
C SER A 423 2.09 6.26 27.39
N VAL A 424 3.13 6.62 28.14
CA VAL A 424 3.42 6.02 29.45
C VAL A 424 2.41 6.47 30.51
N ASN A 425 2.11 5.57 31.45
CA ASN A 425 1.27 5.90 32.60
C ASN A 425 1.89 7.06 33.40
N GLY A 426 1.06 8.05 33.73
CA GLY A 426 1.49 9.22 34.49
C GLY A 426 1.92 10.42 33.64
N SER A 427 1.84 10.34 32.31
CA SER A 427 2.01 11.52 31.47
C SER A 427 0.91 12.56 31.77
N LEU A 428 1.31 13.80 32.00
CA LEU A 428 0.38 14.91 32.30
C LEU A 428 -0.34 15.40 31.05
N VAL A 429 0.29 15.27 29.89
CA VAL A 429 -0.22 15.75 28.61
C VAL A 429 -0.24 14.66 27.56
N LYS A 430 -1.05 14.83 26.52
CA LYS A 430 -1.12 13.98 25.34
C LYS A 430 -1.54 14.77 24.12
N PHE A 431 -1.29 14.22 22.93
CA PHE A 431 -1.93 14.68 21.70
C PHE A 431 -3.26 13.96 21.50
N SER A 432 -4.26 14.73 21.04
CA SER A 432 -5.60 14.26 20.66
C SER A 432 -5.97 14.83 19.30
N ASN A 433 -6.94 14.22 18.63
CA ASN A 433 -7.49 14.76 17.37
C ASN A 433 -8.57 15.78 17.68
N GLY A 434 -8.73 16.79 16.82
CA GLY A 434 -9.94 17.60 16.76
C GLY A 434 -11.16 16.70 16.53
N LEU A 435 -12.26 17.02 17.19
CA LEU A 435 -13.48 16.19 17.20
C LEU A 435 -14.57 16.71 16.26
N PHE A 436 -14.43 17.92 15.74
CA PHE A 436 -15.42 18.49 14.85
C PHE A 436 -15.27 17.95 13.42
N VAL A 437 -16.25 17.15 12.98
CA VAL A 437 -16.31 16.57 11.63
C VAL A 437 -17.36 17.33 10.83
N TRP A 438 -16.94 18.32 10.04
CA TRP A 438 -17.83 19.26 9.38
C TRP A 438 -18.91 18.61 8.50
N ASN A 439 -18.60 17.52 7.81
CA ASN A 439 -19.56 16.82 6.94
C ASN A 439 -20.64 16.05 7.72
N GLN A 440 -20.45 15.80 9.01
CA GLN A 440 -21.45 15.23 9.91
C GLN A 440 -22.32 16.30 10.58
N HIS A 441 -21.96 17.58 10.45
CA HIS A 441 -22.61 18.73 11.08
C HIS A 441 -22.92 19.83 10.06
N LYS A 442 -23.28 19.45 8.81
CA LYS A 442 -23.54 20.41 7.72
C LYS A 442 -24.61 21.44 8.08
N GLU A 443 -25.61 21.03 8.88
CA GLU A 443 -26.67 21.90 9.35
C GLU A 443 -26.22 23.01 10.31
N SER A 444 -25.07 22.86 10.94
CA SER A 444 -24.49 23.88 11.84
C SER A 444 -23.58 24.86 11.14
N LEU A 445 -23.12 24.55 9.92
CA LEU A 445 -22.18 25.40 9.18
C LEU A 445 -22.76 26.80 8.91
N ALA A 446 -21.90 27.83 8.91
CA ALA A 446 -22.27 29.22 8.71
C ALA A 446 -21.24 29.98 7.84
N ASP A 447 -21.71 30.95 7.07
CA ASP A 447 -20.88 31.77 6.18
C ASP A 447 -20.16 32.91 6.91
N SER A 448 -20.63 33.28 8.10
CA SER A 448 -20.09 34.38 8.89
C SER A 448 -20.02 34.02 10.37
N SER A 449 -19.30 34.86 11.13
CA SER A 449 -19.21 34.75 12.59
C SER A 449 -20.49 35.16 13.34
N ASP A 450 -21.53 35.63 12.65
CA ASP A 450 -22.80 36.00 13.32
C ASP A 450 -23.45 34.74 13.94
N LYS A 451 -23.50 34.70 15.28
CA LYS A 451 -23.99 33.56 16.09
C LYS A 451 -23.25 32.22 15.80
N ALA A 452 -22.03 32.28 15.30
CA ALA A 452 -21.21 31.12 14.98
C ALA A 452 -19.76 31.37 15.43
N ILE A 453 -19.02 30.28 15.67
CA ILE A 453 -17.60 30.32 16.04
C ILE A 453 -16.74 29.72 14.92
N PRO A 454 -15.46 30.11 14.81
CA PRO A 454 -14.59 29.63 13.75
C PRO A 454 -14.31 28.13 13.84
N ILE A 455 -14.06 27.52 12.67
CA ILE A 455 -13.58 26.15 12.53
C ILE A 455 -12.11 26.24 12.08
N VAL A 456 -11.19 25.75 12.90
CA VAL A 456 -9.78 25.64 12.58
C VAL A 456 -9.55 24.35 11.80
N TYR A 457 -9.09 24.46 10.56
CA TYR A 457 -8.79 23.34 9.66
C TYR A 457 -7.30 22.99 9.65
N GLY A 458 -6.97 21.82 9.14
CA GLY A 458 -5.57 21.40 9.01
C GLY A 458 -4.71 22.34 8.16
N GLY A 459 -5.30 23.04 7.20
CA GLY A 459 -4.61 24.05 6.38
C GLY A 459 -4.19 25.31 7.13
N ASP A 460 -4.86 25.64 8.23
CA ASP A 460 -4.54 26.80 9.07
C ASP A 460 -3.27 26.59 9.90
N VAL A 461 -2.82 25.33 10.02
CA VAL A 461 -1.63 24.92 10.77
C VAL A 461 -0.43 24.86 9.82
N GLN A 462 0.45 25.83 9.89
CA GLN A 462 1.72 25.86 9.17
C GLN A 462 2.90 25.71 10.14
N PRO A 463 4.10 25.33 9.69
CA PRO A 463 5.24 25.24 10.61
C PRO A 463 5.46 26.59 11.31
N VAL A 464 5.38 26.57 12.65
CA VAL A 464 5.50 27.73 13.56
C VAL A 464 4.38 28.77 13.42
N ASN A 465 3.75 28.89 12.27
CA ASN A 465 2.80 29.96 11.96
C ASN A 465 1.35 29.45 11.92
N PHE A 466 0.47 30.10 12.67
CA PHE A 466 -0.98 29.89 12.60
C PHE A 466 -1.58 30.96 11.70
N GLN A 467 -2.40 30.53 10.74
CA GLN A 467 -3.10 31.43 9.85
C GLN A 467 -4.54 30.96 9.66
N PHE A 468 -5.49 31.69 10.26
CA PHE A 468 -6.91 31.42 10.04
C PHE A 468 -7.32 31.82 8.63
N ILE A 469 -7.63 30.84 7.79
CA ILE A 469 -7.90 31.04 6.37
C ILE A 469 -9.39 30.91 6.12
N THR A 470 -10.09 32.01 5.97
CA THR A 470 -11.54 32.02 5.66
C THR A 470 -11.83 31.61 4.20
N SER A 471 -10.85 31.71 3.31
CA SER A 471 -10.97 31.36 1.87
C SER A 471 -11.06 29.85 1.59
N TRP A 472 -10.91 28.97 2.59
CA TRP A 472 -11.25 27.54 2.46
C TRP A 472 -12.74 27.30 2.25
N ALA A 473 -13.58 28.30 2.56
CA ALA A 473 -15.02 28.22 2.35
C ALA A 473 -15.31 28.01 0.85
N ASN A 474 -15.87 26.87 0.53
CA ASN A 474 -16.52 26.58 -0.73
C ASN A 474 -18.01 26.29 -0.44
N ASP A 475 -18.78 25.90 -1.45
CA ASP A 475 -20.21 25.63 -1.28
C ASP A 475 -20.51 24.57 -0.20
N GLU A 476 -19.59 23.65 0.06
CA GLU A 476 -19.74 22.59 1.03
C GLU A 476 -19.04 22.83 2.37
N ARG A 477 -17.85 23.47 2.36
CA ARG A 477 -17.00 23.69 3.54
C ARG A 477 -17.04 25.17 3.93
N LYS A 478 -17.40 25.46 5.18
CA LYS A 478 -17.54 26.81 5.72
C LYS A 478 -16.47 27.09 6.78
N ALA A 479 -16.12 28.37 6.97
CA ALA A 479 -15.16 28.81 7.98
C ALA A 479 -15.73 28.86 9.40
N PHE A 480 -17.04 28.84 9.56
CA PHE A 480 -17.72 28.97 10.85
C PHE A 480 -18.77 27.89 11.04
N ALA A 481 -19.12 27.61 12.31
CA ALA A 481 -20.27 26.77 12.66
C ALA A 481 -20.96 27.28 13.94
N ARG A 482 -22.27 27.07 14.00
CA ARG A 482 -23.08 27.40 15.16
C ARG A 482 -22.91 26.40 16.28
N ILE A 483 -22.95 26.87 17.52
CA ILE A 483 -23.00 26.01 18.70
C ILE A 483 -24.44 25.51 18.86
N THR A 484 -24.62 24.21 18.71
CA THR A 484 -25.86 23.50 18.92
C THR A 484 -25.66 22.46 20.03
N ASP A 485 -26.72 21.81 20.51
CA ASP A 485 -26.57 20.74 21.52
C ASP A 485 -25.66 19.60 21.01
N LYS A 486 -25.65 19.33 19.70
CA LYS A 486 -24.78 18.32 19.06
C LYS A 486 -23.32 18.76 18.94
N THR A 487 -23.05 20.05 18.71
CA THR A 487 -21.69 20.57 18.46
C THR A 487 -21.04 21.14 19.73
N ARG A 488 -21.83 21.47 20.76
CA ARG A 488 -21.35 22.01 22.06
C ARG A 488 -20.21 21.19 22.67
N PRO A 489 -20.21 19.84 22.66
CA PRO A 489 -19.12 19.05 23.24
C PRO A 489 -17.78 19.23 22.54
N TYR A 490 -17.73 19.81 21.35
CA TYR A 490 -16.52 19.98 20.54
C TYR A 490 -15.94 21.41 20.61
N VAL A 491 -16.59 22.30 21.39
CA VAL A 491 -16.13 23.67 21.58
C VAL A 491 -14.88 23.69 22.43
N LEU A 492 -13.86 24.37 21.95
CA LEU A 492 -12.60 24.62 22.65
C LEU A 492 -12.38 26.11 22.83
N SER A 493 -11.53 26.49 23.79
CA SER A 493 -11.13 27.85 24.08
C SER A 493 -9.67 27.94 24.49
N GLY A 494 -9.12 29.16 24.47
CA GLY A 494 -7.77 29.47 24.91
C GLY A 494 -6.66 28.99 23.97
N LYS A 495 -5.42 29.30 24.34
CA LYS A 495 -4.22 28.98 23.57
C LYS A 495 -3.99 27.47 23.50
N ARG A 496 -3.64 26.96 22.35
CA ARG A 496 -3.37 25.52 22.11
C ARG A 496 -2.20 25.36 21.15
N LEU A 497 -1.42 24.29 21.40
CA LEU A 497 -0.46 23.79 20.44
C LEU A 497 -1.16 22.84 19.45
N LEU A 498 -1.11 23.17 18.18
CA LEU A 498 -1.74 22.46 17.07
C LEU A 498 -0.68 21.74 16.24
N VAL A 499 -1.06 20.59 15.67
CA VAL A 499 -0.24 19.85 14.71
C VAL A 499 -1.11 19.44 13.52
N GLN A 500 -0.68 19.77 12.30
CA GLN A 500 -1.38 19.37 11.09
C GLN A 500 -1.42 17.85 10.96
N ARG A 501 -2.60 17.27 10.74
CA ARG A 501 -2.76 15.81 10.61
C ARG A 501 -2.48 15.30 9.19
N THR A 502 -2.98 15.98 8.16
CA THR A 502 -2.77 15.56 6.78
C THR A 502 -1.54 16.24 6.20
N THR A 503 -0.48 15.47 5.98
CA THR A 503 0.78 15.93 5.38
C THR A 503 1.17 15.03 4.22
N ASN A 504 1.89 15.57 3.21
CA ASN A 504 2.36 14.74 2.11
C ASN A 504 3.54 13.86 2.58
N PHE A 505 3.45 12.55 2.33
CA PHE A 505 4.49 11.58 2.69
C PHE A 505 5.84 11.86 2.02
N GLU A 506 5.81 12.49 0.84
CA GLU A 506 7.00 12.78 0.04
C GLU A 506 7.77 14.02 0.47
N LYS A 507 7.23 14.81 1.41
CA LYS A 507 7.89 16.02 1.90
C LYS A 507 8.89 15.69 3.00
N ASP A 508 10.02 16.39 2.99
CA ASP A 508 11.06 16.29 4.00
C ASP A 508 10.58 16.78 5.38
N ILE A 509 9.60 17.68 5.41
CA ILE A 509 8.96 18.17 6.64
C ILE A 509 7.54 17.57 6.74
N ARG A 510 7.38 16.60 7.65
CA ARG A 510 6.12 15.94 7.95
C ARG A 510 5.39 16.55 9.14
N LEU A 511 6.12 16.94 10.18
CA LEU A 511 5.57 17.59 11.36
C LEU A 511 5.46 19.09 11.11
N LYS A 512 4.25 19.60 11.24
CA LYS A 512 3.94 21.03 11.16
C LYS A 512 3.15 21.39 12.41
N ALA A 513 3.75 22.16 13.29
CA ALA A 513 3.15 22.58 14.54
C ALA A 513 3.17 24.10 14.67
N CYS A 514 2.11 24.66 15.26
CA CYS A 514 2.01 26.07 15.60
C CYS A 514 1.18 26.27 16.86
N LEU A 515 1.26 27.45 17.45
CA LEU A 515 0.33 27.90 18.48
C LEU A 515 -0.80 28.69 17.82
N ILE A 516 -2.01 28.57 18.35
CA ILE A 516 -3.09 29.51 18.00
C ILE A 516 -2.59 30.92 18.36
N SER A 517 -2.70 31.87 17.43
CA SER A 517 -2.20 33.22 17.61
C SER A 517 -3.04 34.02 18.60
N ASP A 518 -2.40 34.95 19.30
CA ASP A 518 -3.07 35.84 20.23
C ASP A 518 -4.08 36.76 19.46
N ASP A 519 -3.75 37.22 18.26
CA ASP A 519 -4.67 38.00 17.40
C ASP A 519 -5.97 37.22 17.08
N PHE A 520 -5.88 35.90 16.88
CA PHE A 520 -7.06 35.08 16.68
C PHE A 520 -7.92 34.99 17.95
N LEU A 521 -7.27 34.84 19.11
CA LEU A 521 -7.96 34.73 20.41
C LEU A 521 -8.55 36.09 20.86
N GLU A 522 -8.00 37.20 20.45
CA GLU A 522 -8.58 38.54 20.67
C GLU A 522 -9.91 38.72 19.91
N ASN A 523 -10.04 38.04 18.75
CA ASN A 523 -11.25 38.12 17.93
C ASN A 523 -12.27 37.02 18.24
N TYR A 524 -11.84 35.86 18.80
CA TYR A 524 -12.68 34.68 19.00
C TYR A 524 -12.40 33.98 20.32
N ASP A 525 -13.33 34.04 21.27
CA ASP A 525 -13.21 33.42 22.61
C ASP A 525 -13.23 31.89 22.54
N SER A 526 -13.81 31.31 21.48
CA SER A 526 -13.99 29.87 21.30
C SER A 526 -13.97 29.47 19.83
N TYR A 527 -13.65 28.21 19.57
CA TYR A 527 -13.50 27.67 18.22
C TYR A 527 -13.74 26.15 18.20
N PHE A 528 -13.91 25.59 17.00
CA PHE A 528 -13.86 24.16 16.75
C PHE A 528 -12.52 23.78 16.15
N LEU A 529 -11.98 22.59 16.56
CA LEU A 529 -10.88 21.95 15.85
C LEU A 529 -11.42 20.83 14.96
N GLU A 530 -11.20 20.96 13.67
CA GLU A 530 -11.59 19.97 12.68
C GLU A 530 -10.74 18.70 12.82
N ASN A 531 -11.26 17.55 12.42
CA ASN A 531 -10.63 16.23 12.64
C ASN A 531 -9.29 16.02 11.92
N HIS A 532 -8.85 16.92 11.05
CA HIS A 532 -7.51 16.94 10.45
C HIS A 532 -6.50 17.84 11.21
N VAL A 533 -6.83 18.25 12.43
CA VAL A 533 -5.94 18.94 13.35
C VAL A 533 -5.73 18.08 14.59
N ASN A 534 -4.46 17.82 14.96
CA ASN A 534 -4.13 17.30 16.28
C ASN A 534 -3.80 18.45 17.21
N PHE A 535 -4.00 18.29 18.50
CA PHE A 535 -3.67 19.30 19.50
C PHE A 535 -3.16 18.68 20.79
N LEU A 536 -2.33 19.43 21.51
CA LEU A 536 -1.85 19.06 22.83
C LEU A 536 -2.95 19.35 23.88
N CYS A 537 -3.27 18.36 24.71
CA CYS A 537 -4.25 18.46 25.78
C CYS A 537 -3.77 17.77 27.06
N CYS A 538 -4.42 18.08 28.20
CA CYS A 538 -4.14 17.44 29.47
C CYS A 538 -4.82 16.08 29.61
N ASN A 539 -4.13 15.12 30.23
CA ASN A 539 -4.70 13.83 30.54
C ASN A 539 -5.72 13.87 31.69
N SER A 540 -5.57 14.82 32.61
CA SER A 540 -6.38 14.94 33.82
C SER A 540 -7.55 15.92 33.70
N GLY A 541 -7.75 16.57 32.58
CA GLY A 541 -8.72 17.66 32.39
C GLY A 541 -8.33 18.97 33.12
N LYS A 542 -7.14 19.03 33.75
CA LYS A 542 -6.61 20.22 34.39
C LYS A 542 -5.81 21.06 33.41
N GLU A 543 -6.48 21.96 32.70
CA GLU A 543 -5.86 22.77 31.63
C GLU A 543 -4.75 23.71 32.13
N GLU A 544 -4.71 24.01 33.40
CA GLU A 544 -3.66 24.80 34.10
C GLU A 544 -2.24 24.21 33.89
N ILE A 545 -2.13 22.94 33.52
CA ILE A 545 -0.86 22.27 33.18
C ILE A 545 -0.29 22.76 31.85
N LEU A 546 -1.12 23.22 30.91
CA LEU A 546 -0.69 23.71 29.60
C LEU A 546 -0.17 25.15 29.69
N THR A 547 0.94 25.33 30.41
CA THR A 547 1.62 26.64 30.47
C THR A 547 2.28 26.99 29.14
N ASP A 548 2.57 28.28 28.91
CA ASP A 548 3.33 28.72 27.75
C ASP A 548 4.69 28.03 27.65
N GLU A 549 5.36 27.78 28.78
CA GLU A 549 6.63 27.05 28.83
C GLU A 549 6.50 25.66 28.22
N ILE A 550 5.47 24.92 28.60
CA ILE A 550 5.20 23.57 28.07
C ILE A 550 4.84 23.63 26.57
N MET A 551 4.01 24.58 26.17
CA MET A 551 3.62 24.72 24.78
C MET A 551 4.79 25.12 23.89
N TYR A 552 5.64 26.06 24.31
CA TYR A 552 6.85 26.46 23.59
C TYR A 552 7.86 25.32 23.50
N TYR A 553 8.03 24.53 24.54
CA TYR A 553 8.89 23.37 24.55
C TYR A 553 8.48 22.35 23.47
N TYR A 554 7.21 21.91 23.47
CA TYR A 554 6.73 20.97 22.46
C TYR A 554 6.71 21.58 21.05
N LEU A 555 6.45 22.86 20.91
CA LEU A 555 6.53 23.58 19.64
C LEU A 555 7.94 23.51 19.04
N GLY A 556 8.97 23.78 19.86
CA GLY A 556 10.37 23.67 19.45
C GLY A 556 10.73 22.25 19.01
N LEU A 557 10.39 21.25 19.81
CA LEU A 557 10.68 19.86 19.48
C LEU A 557 10.00 19.42 18.17
N LEU A 558 8.71 19.69 18.00
CA LEU A 558 7.94 19.26 16.83
C LEU A 558 8.37 19.96 15.53
N ASN A 559 8.92 21.16 15.61
CA ASN A 559 9.45 21.87 14.45
C ASN A 559 10.96 21.65 14.23
N SER A 560 11.62 20.82 15.09
CA SER A 560 13.04 20.49 14.90
C SER A 560 13.23 19.41 13.81
N LYS A 561 14.37 19.48 13.12
CA LYS A 561 14.78 18.43 12.17
C LYS A 561 14.90 17.08 12.86
N LEU A 562 15.39 17.00 14.11
CA LEU A 562 15.58 15.74 14.83
C LEU A 562 14.26 14.99 15.05
N ILE A 563 13.24 15.65 15.59
CA ILE A 563 11.95 14.99 15.85
C ILE A 563 11.19 14.70 14.56
N ASN A 564 11.32 15.56 13.56
CA ASN A 564 10.79 15.28 12.22
C ASN A 564 11.48 14.06 11.59
N TYR A 565 12.80 13.93 11.70
CA TYR A 565 13.55 12.74 11.27
C TYR A 565 13.06 11.46 11.99
N VAL A 566 12.91 11.51 13.31
CA VAL A 566 12.40 10.38 14.10
C VAL A 566 10.99 9.98 13.65
N PHE A 567 10.13 10.96 13.39
CA PHE A 567 8.79 10.72 12.90
C PHE A 567 8.81 10.03 11.52
N ILE A 568 9.55 10.55 10.55
CA ILE A 568 9.67 9.98 9.20
C ILE A 568 10.24 8.55 9.24
N SER A 569 11.24 8.31 10.10
CA SER A 569 11.88 6.99 10.23
C SER A 569 10.90 5.89 10.63
N LYS A 570 9.89 6.19 11.45
CA LYS A 570 8.89 5.21 11.91
C LYS A 570 7.56 5.30 11.16
N SER A 571 7.13 6.47 10.71
CA SER A 571 5.81 6.65 10.11
C SER A 571 5.76 6.18 8.66
N GLY A 572 4.79 5.30 8.38
CA GLY A 572 4.45 4.87 7.01
C GLY A 572 3.11 5.43 6.52
N ASN A 573 2.44 6.27 7.32
CA ASN A 573 1.13 6.82 7.00
C ASN A 573 1.24 8.17 6.29
N THR A 574 0.25 8.52 5.47
CA THR A 574 0.10 9.86 4.90
C THR A 574 -0.40 10.88 5.93
N GLN A 575 -0.99 10.40 7.02
CA GLN A 575 -1.48 11.22 8.12
C GLN A 575 -0.57 11.12 9.34
N VAL A 576 -0.39 12.24 10.03
CA VAL A 576 0.22 12.33 11.36
C VAL A 576 -0.88 12.04 12.38
N SER A 577 -0.90 10.85 12.95
CA SER A 577 -1.92 10.49 13.93
C SER A 577 -1.54 10.90 15.35
N ALA A 578 -2.51 11.20 16.19
CA ALA A 578 -2.28 11.49 17.60
C ALA A 578 -1.56 10.32 18.32
N ASN A 579 -1.84 9.08 17.93
CA ASN A 579 -1.13 7.91 18.48
C ASN A 579 0.37 7.94 18.12
N GLU A 580 0.73 8.27 16.89
CA GLU A 580 2.13 8.37 16.46
C GLU A 580 2.85 9.53 17.16
N LEU A 581 2.16 10.67 17.39
CA LEU A 581 2.70 11.80 18.17
C LEU A 581 2.94 11.39 19.63
N ASN A 582 2.02 10.68 20.26
CA ASN A 582 2.15 10.21 21.64
C ASN A 582 3.27 9.17 21.81
N LEU A 583 3.68 8.51 20.76
CA LEU A 583 4.81 7.57 20.71
C LEU A 583 6.13 8.22 20.27
N LEU A 584 6.19 9.54 20.12
CA LEU A 584 7.47 10.26 19.95
C LEU A 584 8.24 10.33 21.26
N PRO A 585 9.57 10.16 21.21
CA PRO A 585 10.41 10.26 22.40
C PRO A 585 10.71 11.73 22.71
N PHE A 586 10.05 12.31 23.70
CA PHE A 586 10.30 13.68 24.15
C PHE A 586 11.35 13.69 25.27
N SER A 587 12.41 14.49 25.11
CA SER A 587 13.46 14.63 26.14
C SER A 587 12.91 15.37 27.37
N LYS A 588 13.49 15.09 28.54
CA LYS A 588 13.26 15.88 29.75
C LYS A 588 14.39 16.89 30.03
N ASN A 589 15.43 16.86 29.19
CA ASN A 589 16.56 17.76 29.28
C ASN A 589 16.28 19.07 28.53
N ASN A 590 16.92 20.13 28.92
CA ASN A 590 16.89 21.45 28.26
C ASN A 590 15.47 22.04 28.03
N VAL A 591 14.47 21.62 28.85
CA VAL A 591 13.09 22.09 28.71
C VAL A 591 13.02 23.61 28.79
N LYS A 592 13.67 24.21 29.79
CA LYS A 592 13.68 25.66 29.99
C LYS A 592 14.41 26.40 28.86
N ASP A 593 15.54 25.86 28.43
CA ASP A 593 16.37 26.52 27.41
C ASP A 593 15.65 26.50 26.05
N ILE A 594 15.06 25.36 25.66
CA ILE A 594 14.25 25.24 24.44
C ILE A 594 13.03 26.15 24.51
N SER A 595 12.32 26.16 25.63
CA SER A 595 11.14 27.02 25.83
C SER A 595 11.49 28.51 25.76
N ALA A 596 12.56 28.94 26.43
CA ALA A 596 13.04 30.30 26.42
C ALA A 596 13.50 30.74 25.00
N PHE A 597 14.20 29.85 24.31
CA PHE A 597 14.62 30.09 22.91
C PHE A 597 13.40 30.28 21.99
N VAL A 598 12.43 29.37 22.06
CA VAL A 598 11.20 29.46 21.25
C VAL A 598 10.40 30.71 21.61
N SER A 599 10.25 31.03 22.89
CA SER A 599 9.57 32.25 23.35
C SER A 599 10.23 33.53 22.80
N LYS A 600 11.56 33.56 22.81
CA LYS A 600 12.34 34.73 22.34
C LYS A 600 12.21 34.97 20.82
N TYR A 601 12.21 33.89 20.05
CA TYR A 601 12.26 33.96 18.58
C TYR A 601 10.96 33.48 17.92
N LEU A 602 9.82 33.47 18.62
CA LEU A 602 8.57 32.86 18.14
C LEU A 602 8.15 33.31 16.75
N SER A 603 8.23 34.60 16.43
CA SER A 603 7.89 35.16 15.13
C SER A 603 8.95 34.90 14.03
N GLU A 604 10.19 34.65 14.42
CA GLU A 604 11.36 34.49 13.54
C GLU A 604 12.02 33.12 13.68
N LEU A 605 11.31 32.15 14.27
CA LEU A 605 11.88 30.84 14.64
C LEU A 605 12.49 30.11 13.45
N ARG A 606 11.97 30.32 12.25
CA ARG A 606 12.53 29.74 11.03
C ARG A 606 13.88 30.31 10.63
N GLU A 607 14.13 31.57 10.93
CA GLU A 607 15.42 32.21 10.68
C GLU A 607 16.50 31.68 11.63
N HIS A 608 16.07 31.17 12.79
CA HIS A 608 16.92 30.55 13.82
C HIS A 608 16.81 29.02 13.83
N GLN A 609 16.39 28.40 12.71
CA GLN A 609 16.12 26.95 12.64
C GLN A 609 17.34 26.10 13.02
N GLU A 610 18.54 26.44 12.53
CA GLU A 610 19.75 25.65 12.80
C GLU A 610 20.13 25.71 14.29
N GLU A 611 19.96 26.87 14.94
CA GLU A 611 20.22 27.03 16.36
C GLU A 611 19.23 26.19 17.20
N LEU A 612 17.94 26.20 16.83
CA LEU A 612 16.93 25.34 17.43
C LEU A 612 17.28 23.86 17.27
N ASP A 613 17.67 23.45 16.06
CA ASP A 613 18.00 22.06 15.76
C ASP A 613 19.19 21.57 16.57
N ARG A 614 20.24 22.39 16.75
CA ARG A 614 21.39 22.10 17.61
C ARG A 614 20.97 21.97 19.08
N LEU A 615 20.21 22.91 19.59
CA LEU A 615 19.72 22.93 20.97
C LEU A 615 18.86 21.68 21.28
N VAL A 616 18.00 21.29 20.35
CA VAL A 616 17.20 20.08 20.46
C VAL A 616 18.07 18.84 20.40
N CYS A 617 19.05 18.76 19.49
CA CYS A 617 19.96 17.60 19.42
C CYS A 617 20.77 17.43 20.71
N GLU A 618 21.23 18.50 21.32
CA GLU A 618 21.94 18.50 22.62
C GLU A 618 21.06 17.96 23.75
N ALA A 619 19.74 18.23 23.74
CA ALA A 619 18.80 17.68 24.70
C ALA A 619 18.71 16.14 24.68
N TYR A 620 19.18 15.50 23.62
CA TYR A 620 19.26 14.04 23.48
C TYR A 620 20.69 13.51 23.60
N ASP A 621 21.64 14.30 24.07
CA ASP A 621 23.07 13.96 24.22
C ASP A 621 23.74 13.50 22.91
N LEU A 622 23.31 14.03 21.78
CA LEU A 622 23.93 13.71 20.49
C LEU A 622 25.34 14.31 20.41
N SER A 623 26.28 13.56 19.85
CA SER A 623 27.63 14.04 19.56
C SER A 623 27.62 15.03 18.39
N VAL A 624 28.68 15.82 18.24
CA VAL A 624 28.83 16.78 17.14
C VAL A 624 28.65 16.12 15.76
N ASN A 625 29.17 14.91 15.56
CA ASN A 625 28.99 14.17 14.30
C ASN A 625 27.54 13.78 14.07
N GLU A 626 26.81 13.30 15.10
CA GLU A 626 25.40 12.95 15.02
C GLU A 626 24.53 14.20 14.77
N ILE A 627 24.87 15.33 15.39
CA ILE A 627 24.19 16.62 15.13
C ILE A 627 24.36 17.01 13.66
N ASN A 628 25.59 16.99 13.13
CA ASN A 628 25.82 17.31 11.73
C ASN A 628 25.05 16.37 10.78
N MET A 629 24.96 15.07 11.09
CA MET A 629 24.14 14.13 10.31
C MET A 629 22.65 14.50 10.30
N ILE A 630 22.11 15.05 11.38
CA ILE A 630 20.71 15.56 11.43
C ILE A 630 20.56 16.87 10.68
N LEU A 631 21.54 17.77 10.77
CA LEU A 631 21.49 19.05 10.04
C LEU A 631 21.57 18.86 8.52
N ASP A 632 22.30 17.83 8.07
CA ASP A 632 22.45 17.44 6.65
C ASP A 632 21.30 16.55 6.13
N TYR A 633 20.40 16.11 7.03
CA TYR A 633 19.24 15.29 6.68
C TYR A 633 18.13 16.14 6.07
#